data_1b7982f399688eb5bd8e47f315e92d05
#
_entry.id   1b7982f399688eb5bd8e47f315e92d05
#
_cell.length_a   1.000
_cell.length_b   1.000
_cell.length_c   1.000
_cell.angle_alpha   90.00
_cell.angle_beta   90.00
_cell.angle_gamma   90.00
#
_symmetry.space_group_name_H-M   'P 1'
#
loop_
_entity.id
_entity.type
_entity.pdbx_description
1 polymer ?
#
loop_
_entity_poly.entity_id
_entity_poly.type
_entity_poly.pdbx_seq_one_letter_code
_entity_poly.pdbx_strand_id
1 'polypeptide(L)'
;MTADTTEPEGHTADPADRRREQRGWYFYDFACSVYSTSVVTVFLGPYLTSIAKAAADADGFVHPLGIPVRAGSLFAYAVSVSILVAVLVMPLVGAAADRTGRKKPLLAASAYTGAAATAGMFFLSGDRYLLGAFLLIVANASLAVSMVLYNAYLPQIAEPDERDAVSSRGWAFGYTSGALVLVLNLILYSGHESFGLTEGAAVRICLASAGLWWGAFTLVPLRRLRDRHVQPKGEGAVGGGWRQLMATLRDMRRHPLTLSFLLAYLIYNDGVQTVISQASIYGSEELGLEQTTLITAVLLVQVLAVAGALGMGRMARSYGAKRVILGSLAVWTLILAAGYFLPADAPVAFFFLAAAIGLVLGGSQALSRSLFSHLVPRGKEAEYFSAYEMSDRGLSWLGPLVFGLAYQLTGSYRDAIISLVIFFAAGFVLLARVPVRRAVAAAGNPVPERI
;
A
#
# COMPACT_ATOMS: atom_id res chain seq x y z
N MET A 1 -52.02 21.44 -22.21
CA MET A 1 -51.72 20.39 -21.23
C MET A 1 -50.22 20.13 -21.34
N THR A 2 -49.45 20.97 -20.66
CA THR A 2 -48.01 20.99 -20.69
C THR A 2 -47.53 20.03 -19.59
N ALA A 3 -46.85 18.96 -20.00
CA ALA A 3 -46.21 18.03 -19.08
C ALA A 3 -45.05 18.72 -18.39
N ASP A 4 -45.21 18.89 -17.11
CA ASP A 4 -44.16 19.36 -16.18
C ASP A 4 -43.15 18.24 -15.99
N THR A 5 -42.02 18.30 -16.71
CA THR A 5 -40.86 17.44 -16.51
C THR A 5 -39.99 18.07 -15.46
N THR A 6 -40.39 17.96 -14.20
CA THR A 6 -39.50 18.20 -13.08
C THR A 6 -38.44 17.08 -13.05
N GLU A 7 -37.23 17.36 -13.59
CA GLU A 7 -36.06 16.58 -13.30
C GLU A 7 -35.87 16.56 -11.76
N PRO A 8 -35.55 15.40 -11.16
CA PRO A 8 -35.28 15.35 -9.74
C PRO A 8 -34.03 16.18 -9.46
N GLU A 9 -34.23 17.33 -8.82
CA GLU A 9 -33.15 18.16 -8.26
C GLU A 9 -32.24 17.26 -7.43
N GLY A 10 -31.07 16.95 -8.00
CA GLY A 10 -29.99 16.34 -7.24
C GLY A 10 -29.68 17.26 -6.08
N HIS A 11 -29.97 16.81 -4.87
CA HIS A 11 -29.60 17.50 -3.63
C HIS A 11 -28.10 17.75 -3.66
N THR A 12 -27.69 18.92 -4.13
CA THR A 12 -26.33 19.43 -3.97
C THR A 12 -26.13 19.64 -2.46
N ALA A 13 -25.37 18.72 -1.85
CA ALA A 13 -25.02 18.86 -0.43
C ALA A 13 -24.43 20.25 -0.21
N ASP A 14 -24.84 20.93 0.86
CA ASP A 14 -24.31 22.22 1.26
C ASP A 14 -22.77 22.19 1.17
N PRO A 15 -22.13 23.18 0.51
CA PRO A 15 -20.68 23.25 0.40
C PRO A 15 -19.96 23.15 1.76
N ALA A 16 -20.58 23.61 2.86
CA ALA A 16 -20.06 23.49 4.21
C ALA A 16 -20.08 22.02 4.70
N ASP A 17 -21.16 21.31 4.46
CA ASP A 17 -21.29 19.87 4.80
C ASP A 17 -20.29 19.02 3.99
N ARG A 18 -20.13 19.30 2.70
CA ARG A 18 -19.15 18.64 1.82
C ARG A 18 -17.72 18.84 2.33
N ARG A 19 -17.33 20.06 2.66
CA ARG A 19 -16.00 20.35 3.25
C ARG A 19 -15.78 19.64 4.59
N ARG A 20 -16.83 19.48 5.39
CA ARG A 20 -16.78 18.75 6.65
C ARG A 20 -16.55 17.25 6.43
N GLU A 21 -17.21 16.66 5.43
CA GLU A 21 -17.01 15.26 5.04
C GLU A 21 -15.61 15.03 4.46
N GLN A 22 -15.13 15.92 3.57
CA GLN A 22 -13.76 15.87 3.02
C GLN A 22 -12.71 15.90 4.14
N ARG A 23 -12.85 16.80 5.12
CA ARG A 23 -11.97 16.83 6.30
C ARG A 23 -12.06 15.54 7.12
N GLY A 24 -13.26 14.96 7.27
CA GLY A 24 -13.43 13.67 7.91
C GLY A 24 -12.69 12.56 7.15
N TRP A 25 -12.78 12.60 5.84
CA TRP A 25 -12.16 11.64 4.94
C TRP A 25 -10.62 11.68 5.05
N TYR A 26 -9.97 12.86 5.06
CA TYR A 26 -8.53 13.00 5.26
C TYR A 26 -8.03 12.34 6.56
N PHE A 27 -8.85 12.40 7.61
CA PHE A 27 -8.50 11.81 8.91
C PHE A 27 -8.48 10.27 8.89
N TYR A 28 -9.04 9.62 7.87
CA TYR A 28 -8.89 8.17 7.75
C TYR A 28 -7.48 7.79 7.29
N ASP A 29 -6.93 8.49 6.31
CA ASP A 29 -5.52 8.32 5.92
C ASP A 29 -4.58 8.65 7.09
N PHE A 30 -4.87 9.73 7.83
CA PHE A 30 -4.15 10.08 9.05
C PHE A 30 -4.22 8.97 10.11
N ALA A 31 -5.32 8.24 10.20
CA ALA A 31 -5.50 7.14 11.13
C ALA A 31 -4.69 5.90 10.73
N CYS A 32 -4.84 5.43 9.49
CA CYS A 32 -4.36 4.11 9.09
C CYS A 32 -2.92 4.08 8.53
N SER A 33 -2.38 5.20 8.03
CA SER A 33 -1.02 5.23 7.45
C SER A 33 0.08 4.88 8.45
N VAL A 34 -0.16 5.12 9.73
CA VAL A 34 0.77 4.75 10.81
C VAL A 34 1.01 3.24 10.84
N TYR A 35 -0.02 2.43 10.59
CA TYR A 35 0.15 0.98 10.49
C TYR A 35 1.13 0.59 9.40
N SER A 36 0.98 1.13 8.20
CA SER A 36 1.88 0.83 7.08
C SER A 36 3.31 1.28 7.38
N THR A 37 3.48 2.50 7.91
CA THR A 37 4.81 3.08 8.14
C THR A 37 5.51 2.43 9.33
N SER A 38 4.90 2.44 10.52
CA SER A 38 5.56 1.96 11.74
C SER A 38 5.54 0.43 11.83
N VAL A 39 4.40 -0.21 11.57
CA VAL A 39 4.27 -1.65 11.80
C VAL A 39 4.89 -2.43 10.64
N VAL A 40 4.36 -2.27 9.42
CA VAL A 40 4.76 -3.11 8.28
C VAL A 40 6.18 -2.78 7.83
N THR A 41 6.51 -1.49 7.71
CA THR A 41 7.79 -1.07 7.11
C THR A 41 8.95 -1.12 8.12
N VAL A 42 8.72 -0.80 9.40
CA VAL A 42 9.82 -0.57 10.35
C VAL A 42 9.97 -1.67 11.40
N PHE A 43 8.94 -1.89 12.22
CA PHE A 43 9.14 -2.66 13.45
C PHE A 43 8.80 -4.14 13.35
N LEU A 44 7.70 -4.50 12.67
CA LEU A 44 7.18 -5.87 12.75
C LEU A 44 8.08 -6.90 12.05
N GLY A 45 8.67 -6.52 10.92
CA GLY A 45 9.51 -7.43 10.15
C GLY A 45 10.69 -7.96 10.95
N PRO A 46 11.60 -7.08 11.41
CA PRO A 46 12.74 -7.48 12.23
C PRO A 46 12.33 -8.18 13.53
N TYR A 47 11.31 -7.66 14.23
CA TYR A 47 10.86 -8.20 15.50
C TYR A 47 10.23 -9.59 15.36
N LEU A 48 9.35 -9.82 14.38
CA LEU A 48 8.76 -11.13 14.13
C LEU A 48 9.82 -12.15 13.71
N THR A 49 10.81 -11.71 12.93
CA THR A 49 11.93 -12.56 12.53
C THR A 49 12.77 -12.97 13.74
N SER A 50 13.04 -12.06 14.68
CA SER A 50 13.80 -12.38 15.89
C SER A 50 13.06 -13.38 16.78
N ILE A 51 11.74 -13.21 16.97
CA ILE A 51 10.90 -14.17 17.70
C ILE A 51 10.88 -15.53 17.00
N ALA A 52 10.73 -15.54 15.67
CA ALA A 52 10.73 -16.79 14.90
C ALA A 52 12.06 -17.52 15.01
N LYS A 53 13.19 -16.81 14.96
CA LYS A 53 14.54 -17.40 15.15
C LYS A 53 14.72 -17.96 16.56
N ALA A 54 14.19 -17.28 17.59
CA ALA A 54 14.24 -17.78 18.97
C ALA A 54 13.42 -19.06 19.18
N ALA A 55 12.38 -19.27 18.36
CA ALA A 55 11.52 -20.46 18.41
C ALA A 55 11.92 -21.55 17.39
N ALA A 56 12.93 -21.31 16.58
CA ALA A 56 13.38 -22.23 15.54
C ALA A 56 14.06 -23.47 16.11
N ASP A 57 13.95 -24.59 15.39
CA ASP A 57 14.69 -25.81 15.67
C ASP A 57 16.19 -25.66 15.37
N ALA A 58 16.98 -26.73 15.59
CA ALA A 58 18.42 -26.75 15.38
C ALA A 58 18.82 -26.44 13.91
N ASP A 59 17.93 -26.69 12.96
CA ASP A 59 18.16 -26.46 11.53
C ASP A 59 17.65 -25.06 11.07
N GLY A 60 17.13 -24.24 12.00
CA GLY A 60 16.66 -22.88 11.76
C GLY A 60 15.24 -22.80 11.17
N PHE A 61 14.43 -23.87 11.33
CA PHE A 61 13.08 -23.92 10.85
C PHE A 61 12.06 -23.72 11.98
N VAL A 62 10.98 -23.04 11.68
CA VAL A 62 9.73 -23.02 12.44
C VAL A 62 8.67 -23.80 11.69
N HIS A 63 7.66 -24.32 12.38
CA HIS A 63 6.68 -25.25 11.79
C HIS A 63 5.23 -24.69 11.89
N PRO A 64 4.90 -23.57 11.21
CA PRO A 64 3.54 -23.09 11.17
C PRO A 64 2.63 -24.14 10.51
N LEU A 65 1.60 -24.60 11.23
CA LEU A 65 0.67 -25.66 10.78
C LEU A 65 1.38 -26.95 10.31
N GLY A 66 2.55 -27.27 10.86
CA GLY A 66 3.34 -28.44 10.52
C GLY A 66 4.19 -28.33 9.25
N ILE A 67 4.22 -27.17 8.60
CA ILE A 67 5.02 -26.91 7.39
C ILE A 67 6.38 -26.35 7.80
N PRO A 68 7.52 -26.95 7.36
CA PRO A 68 8.83 -26.41 7.67
C PRO A 68 9.09 -25.12 6.90
N VAL A 69 9.27 -24.01 7.64
CA VAL A 69 9.56 -22.67 7.11
C VAL A 69 10.81 -22.13 7.78
N ARG A 70 11.80 -21.65 7.01
CA ARG A 70 12.94 -20.94 7.61
C ARG A 70 12.44 -19.73 8.38
N ALA A 71 12.92 -19.54 9.61
CA ALA A 71 12.49 -18.45 10.48
C ALA A 71 12.55 -17.06 9.78
N GLY A 72 13.59 -16.83 8.97
CA GLY A 72 13.74 -15.59 8.22
C GLY A 72 12.76 -15.41 7.05
N SER A 73 12.10 -16.47 6.56
CA SER A 73 11.07 -16.37 5.52
C SER A 73 9.67 -16.06 6.07
N LEU A 74 9.47 -16.24 7.38
CA LEU A 74 8.13 -16.22 8.00
C LEU A 74 7.39 -14.91 7.76
N PHE A 75 8.07 -13.77 7.94
CA PHE A 75 7.45 -12.47 7.74
C PHE A 75 7.01 -12.27 6.29
N ALA A 76 7.88 -12.59 5.32
CA ALA A 76 7.58 -12.44 3.91
C ALA A 76 6.37 -13.31 3.50
N TYR A 77 6.31 -14.55 3.96
CA TYR A 77 5.16 -15.43 3.74
C TYR A 77 3.89 -14.92 4.42
N ALA A 78 3.99 -14.40 5.65
CA ALA A 78 2.84 -13.83 6.35
C ALA A 78 2.30 -12.58 5.61
N VAL A 79 3.16 -11.72 5.08
CA VAL A 79 2.78 -10.59 4.20
C VAL A 79 2.09 -11.11 2.95
N SER A 80 2.67 -12.08 2.25
CA SER A 80 2.09 -12.66 1.03
C SER A 80 0.69 -13.26 1.30
N VAL A 81 0.55 -14.07 2.35
CA VAL A 81 -0.75 -14.66 2.75
C VAL A 81 -1.75 -13.58 3.13
N SER A 82 -1.32 -12.52 3.83
CA SER A 82 -2.20 -11.42 4.22
C SER A 82 -2.83 -10.71 3.02
N ILE A 83 -2.06 -10.53 1.95
CA ILE A 83 -2.52 -9.91 0.71
C ILE A 83 -3.47 -10.84 -0.04
N LEU A 84 -3.17 -12.14 -0.11
CA LEU A 84 -4.08 -13.13 -0.70
C LEU A 84 -5.44 -13.16 0.03
N VAL A 85 -5.43 -13.16 1.36
CA VAL A 85 -6.66 -13.08 2.17
C VAL A 85 -7.42 -11.78 1.88
N ALA A 86 -6.71 -10.64 1.79
CA ALA A 86 -7.30 -9.36 1.46
C ALA A 86 -8.01 -9.39 0.10
N VAL A 87 -7.36 -9.95 -0.93
CA VAL A 87 -7.92 -10.10 -2.30
C VAL A 87 -9.21 -10.91 -2.30
N LEU A 88 -9.28 -11.97 -1.49
CA LEU A 88 -10.48 -12.81 -1.39
C LEU A 88 -11.62 -12.09 -0.66
N VAL A 89 -11.31 -11.31 0.36
CA VAL A 89 -12.31 -10.66 1.23
C VAL A 89 -12.83 -9.34 0.65
N MET A 90 -11.97 -8.54 -0.01
CA MET A 90 -12.34 -7.22 -0.54
C MET A 90 -13.59 -7.23 -1.43
N PRO A 91 -13.74 -8.11 -2.44
CA PRO A 91 -14.93 -8.11 -3.29
C PRO A 91 -16.21 -8.46 -2.55
N LEU A 92 -16.12 -9.34 -1.53
CA LEU A 92 -17.26 -9.75 -0.72
C LEU A 92 -17.80 -8.58 0.10
N VAL A 93 -16.89 -7.83 0.73
CA VAL A 93 -17.25 -6.66 1.54
C VAL A 93 -17.70 -5.50 0.66
N GLY A 94 -17.05 -5.26 -0.48
CA GLY A 94 -17.49 -4.26 -1.47
C GLY A 94 -18.93 -4.52 -1.94
N ALA A 95 -19.24 -5.74 -2.34
CA ALA A 95 -20.58 -6.13 -2.73
C ALA A 95 -21.61 -6.00 -1.59
N ALA A 96 -21.21 -6.33 -0.35
CA ALA A 96 -22.05 -6.15 0.81
C ALA A 96 -22.34 -4.66 1.10
N ALA A 97 -21.35 -3.81 0.93
CA ALA A 97 -21.46 -2.36 1.11
C ALA A 97 -22.43 -1.74 0.07
N ASP A 98 -22.28 -2.12 -1.20
CA ASP A 98 -23.14 -1.61 -2.27
C ASP A 98 -24.59 -2.09 -2.12
N ARG A 99 -24.79 -3.34 -1.70
CA ARG A 99 -26.12 -3.90 -1.49
C ARG A 99 -26.86 -3.31 -0.28
N THR A 100 -26.14 -3.09 0.82
CA THR A 100 -26.75 -2.61 2.06
C THR A 100 -26.83 -1.08 2.12
N GLY A 101 -26.07 -0.37 1.28
CA GLY A 101 -25.88 1.09 1.38
C GLY A 101 -25.19 1.53 2.67
N ARG A 102 -24.70 0.58 3.50
CA ARG A 102 -24.13 0.82 4.82
C ARG A 102 -22.60 0.73 4.79
N LYS A 103 -21.96 1.67 4.10
CA LYS A 103 -20.48 1.72 4.01
C LYS A 103 -19.82 2.00 5.35
N LYS A 104 -20.41 2.90 6.14
CA LYS A 104 -19.87 3.37 7.40
C LYS A 104 -19.74 2.28 8.48
N PRO A 105 -20.74 1.43 8.77
CA PRO A 105 -20.60 0.32 9.70
C PRO A 105 -19.55 -0.69 9.26
N LEU A 106 -19.45 -0.98 7.96
CA LEU A 106 -18.43 -1.89 7.42
C LEU A 106 -17.03 -1.30 7.52
N LEU A 107 -16.87 0.01 7.24
CA LEU A 107 -15.62 0.74 7.45
C LEU A 107 -15.22 0.70 8.94
N ALA A 108 -16.18 0.94 9.86
CA ALA A 108 -15.93 0.86 11.28
C ALA A 108 -15.47 -0.55 11.71
N ALA A 109 -16.21 -1.58 11.29
CA ALA A 109 -15.89 -2.97 11.64
C ALA A 109 -14.49 -3.35 11.14
N SER A 110 -14.16 -3.10 9.87
CA SER A 110 -12.84 -3.41 9.32
C SER A 110 -11.74 -2.59 9.98
N ALA A 111 -11.91 -1.28 10.15
CA ALA A 111 -10.89 -0.42 10.75
C ALA A 111 -10.61 -0.79 12.21
N TYR A 112 -11.65 -1.04 13.03
CA TYR A 112 -11.45 -1.44 14.43
C TYR A 112 -10.92 -2.87 14.58
N THR A 113 -11.26 -3.79 13.67
CA THR A 113 -10.64 -5.12 13.64
C THR A 113 -9.13 -5.01 13.35
N GLY A 114 -8.75 -4.21 12.36
CA GLY A 114 -7.34 -3.95 12.05
C GLY A 114 -6.60 -3.25 13.18
N ALA A 115 -7.20 -2.22 13.76
CA ALA A 115 -6.66 -1.50 14.90
C ALA A 115 -6.46 -2.40 16.14
N ALA A 116 -7.46 -3.25 16.44
CA ALA A 116 -7.38 -4.20 17.55
C ALA A 116 -6.30 -5.26 17.31
N ALA A 117 -6.22 -5.81 16.09
CA ALA A 117 -5.16 -6.76 15.73
C ALA A 117 -3.76 -6.12 15.85
N THR A 118 -3.62 -4.86 15.42
CA THR A 118 -2.37 -4.10 15.53
C THR A 118 -2.01 -3.82 16.99
N ALA A 119 -2.97 -3.37 17.80
CA ALA A 119 -2.77 -3.15 19.24
C ALA A 119 -2.45 -4.47 19.96
N GLY A 120 -3.05 -5.59 19.53
CA GLY A 120 -2.77 -6.94 20.04
C GLY A 120 -1.34 -7.42 19.81
N MET A 121 -0.58 -6.80 18.92
CA MET A 121 0.85 -7.08 18.74
C MET A 121 1.68 -6.72 20.00
N PHE A 122 1.12 -5.98 20.95
CA PHE A 122 1.72 -5.79 22.28
C PHE A 122 2.04 -7.13 22.98
N PHE A 123 1.24 -8.16 22.73
CA PHE A 123 1.39 -9.47 23.37
C PHE A 123 2.41 -10.40 22.67
N LEU A 124 3.14 -9.88 21.68
CA LEU A 124 4.21 -10.61 21.00
C LEU A 124 5.44 -10.71 21.91
N SER A 125 5.58 -11.82 22.58
CA SER A 125 6.74 -12.12 23.45
C SER A 125 7.08 -13.59 23.41
N GLY A 126 8.32 -13.91 23.71
CA GLY A 126 8.81 -15.30 23.72
C GLY A 126 8.81 -15.90 22.29
N ASP A 127 8.14 -17.02 22.12
CA ASP A 127 8.07 -17.83 20.90
C ASP A 127 6.76 -17.63 20.08
N ARG A 128 6.01 -16.58 20.37
CA ARG A 128 4.66 -16.36 19.83
C ARG A 128 4.66 -15.87 18.36
N TYR A 129 5.52 -16.42 17.50
CA TYR A 129 5.61 -16.06 16.10
C TYR A 129 4.31 -16.31 15.32
N LEU A 130 3.57 -17.37 15.65
CA LEU A 130 2.27 -17.68 15.02
C LEU A 130 1.23 -16.60 15.32
N LEU A 131 1.20 -16.08 16.55
CA LEU A 131 0.33 -14.96 16.91
C LEU A 131 0.69 -13.72 16.10
N GLY A 132 2.00 -13.44 15.93
CA GLY A 132 2.48 -12.32 15.14
C GLY A 132 2.07 -12.42 13.66
N ALA A 133 2.25 -13.58 13.05
CA ALA A 133 1.81 -13.84 11.68
C ALA A 133 0.29 -13.70 11.52
N PHE A 134 -0.48 -14.25 12.45
CA PHE A 134 -1.94 -14.15 12.45
C PHE A 134 -2.42 -12.70 12.59
N LEU A 135 -1.88 -11.93 13.54
CA LEU A 135 -2.25 -10.53 13.76
C LEU A 135 -1.89 -9.67 12.56
N LEU A 136 -0.75 -9.94 11.89
CA LEU A 136 -0.36 -9.28 10.64
C LEU A 136 -1.38 -9.56 9.53
N ILE A 137 -1.78 -10.81 9.35
CA ILE A 137 -2.76 -11.20 8.32
C ILE A 137 -4.09 -10.49 8.57
N VAL A 138 -4.58 -10.50 9.80
CA VAL A 138 -5.84 -9.84 10.16
C VAL A 138 -5.75 -8.33 9.96
N ALA A 139 -4.68 -7.68 10.42
CA ALA A 139 -4.50 -6.24 10.30
C ALA A 139 -4.40 -5.79 8.83
N ASN A 140 -3.59 -6.48 8.02
CA ASN A 140 -3.43 -6.17 6.59
C ASN A 140 -4.73 -6.38 5.80
N ALA A 141 -5.42 -7.51 6.01
CA ALA A 141 -6.70 -7.76 5.36
C ALA A 141 -7.74 -6.70 5.76
N SER A 142 -7.78 -6.34 7.04
CA SER A 142 -8.67 -5.30 7.57
C SER A 142 -8.37 -3.92 6.98
N LEU A 143 -7.09 -3.56 6.85
CA LEU A 143 -6.66 -2.33 6.19
C LEU A 143 -7.13 -2.31 4.73
N ALA A 144 -6.87 -3.38 3.98
CA ALA A 144 -7.23 -3.47 2.58
C ALA A 144 -8.75 -3.31 2.36
N VAL A 145 -9.56 -4.01 3.15
CA VAL A 145 -11.02 -3.90 3.14
C VAL A 145 -11.47 -2.49 3.48
N SER A 146 -10.91 -1.89 4.54
CA SER A 146 -11.28 -0.55 4.96
C SER A 146 -10.90 0.51 3.92
N MET A 147 -9.81 0.34 3.19
CA MET A 147 -9.39 1.24 2.12
C MET A 147 -10.31 1.18 0.90
N VAL A 148 -10.85 0.01 0.55
CA VAL A 148 -11.89 -0.10 -0.51
C VAL A 148 -13.12 0.72 -0.13
N LEU A 149 -13.60 0.57 1.11
CA LEU A 149 -14.76 1.31 1.61
C LEU A 149 -14.50 2.81 1.71
N TYR A 150 -13.32 3.19 2.17
CA TYR A 150 -12.84 4.57 2.27
C TYR A 150 -12.79 5.25 0.90
N ASN A 151 -12.17 4.60 -0.09
CA ASN A 151 -12.06 5.12 -1.46
C ASN A 151 -13.45 5.26 -2.13
N ALA A 152 -14.42 4.40 -1.78
CA ALA A 152 -15.78 4.48 -2.27
C ALA A 152 -16.56 5.74 -1.82
N TYR A 153 -16.07 6.49 -0.82
CA TYR A 153 -16.62 7.79 -0.45
C TYR A 153 -16.14 8.93 -1.35
N LEU A 154 -14.94 8.84 -1.93
CA LEU A 154 -14.33 9.93 -2.70
C LEU A 154 -15.27 10.50 -3.79
N PRO A 155 -15.92 9.68 -4.65
CA PRO A 155 -16.85 10.18 -5.64
C PRO A 155 -18.10 10.84 -5.07
N GLN A 156 -18.42 10.59 -3.79
CA GLN A 156 -19.62 11.13 -3.12
C GLN A 156 -19.36 12.47 -2.43
N ILE A 157 -18.08 12.74 -2.06
CA ILE A 157 -17.66 13.93 -1.30
C ILE A 157 -16.89 14.93 -2.15
N ALA A 158 -16.52 14.57 -3.38
CA ALA A 158 -15.74 15.42 -4.29
C ALA A 158 -16.31 15.36 -5.71
N GLU A 159 -16.45 16.53 -6.32
CA GLU A 159 -16.76 16.64 -7.75
C GLU A 159 -15.58 16.12 -8.60
N PRO A 160 -15.83 15.71 -9.86
CA PRO A 160 -14.76 15.14 -10.69
C PRO A 160 -13.48 15.98 -10.72
N ASP A 161 -13.61 17.31 -10.84
CA ASP A 161 -12.48 18.22 -10.90
C ASP A 161 -11.77 18.47 -9.55
N GLU A 162 -12.44 18.14 -8.43
CA GLU A 162 -11.89 18.27 -7.08
C GLU A 162 -11.20 17.00 -6.58
N ARG A 163 -11.48 15.83 -7.18
CA ARG A 163 -11.05 14.52 -6.66
C ARG A 163 -9.55 14.40 -6.50
N ASP A 164 -8.77 14.91 -7.46
CA ASP A 164 -7.32 14.86 -7.39
C ASP A 164 -6.78 15.68 -6.22
N ALA A 165 -7.33 16.86 -6.00
CA ALA A 165 -6.94 17.73 -4.89
C ALA A 165 -7.35 17.14 -3.54
N VAL A 166 -8.55 16.55 -3.45
CA VAL A 166 -9.04 15.89 -2.23
C VAL A 166 -8.19 14.65 -1.93
N SER A 167 -7.93 13.80 -2.94
CA SER A 167 -7.08 12.62 -2.80
C SER A 167 -5.67 12.98 -2.35
N SER A 168 -5.04 13.98 -2.99
CA SER A 168 -3.69 14.44 -2.64
C SER A 168 -3.59 14.96 -1.20
N ARG A 169 -4.63 15.64 -0.70
CA ARG A 169 -4.70 16.07 0.70
C ARG A 169 -4.83 14.89 1.66
N GLY A 170 -5.60 13.85 1.31
CA GLY A 170 -5.67 12.62 2.10
C GLY A 170 -4.28 11.99 2.26
N TRP A 171 -3.55 11.81 1.17
CA TRP A 171 -2.17 11.31 1.20
C TRP A 171 -1.24 12.17 2.05
N ALA A 172 -1.33 13.50 1.93
CA ALA A 172 -0.53 14.42 2.77
C ALA A 172 -0.80 14.23 4.25
N PHE A 173 -2.08 14.04 4.66
CA PHE A 173 -2.45 13.72 6.03
C PHE A 173 -1.87 12.38 6.48
N GLY A 174 -1.91 11.36 5.61
CA GLY A 174 -1.31 10.05 5.87
C GLY A 174 0.19 10.11 6.09
N TYR A 175 0.95 10.76 5.19
CA TYR A 175 2.40 10.94 5.35
C TYR A 175 2.75 11.73 6.61
N THR A 176 1.96 12.77 6.93
CA THR A 176 2.18 13.56 8.15
C THR A 176 2.01 12.71 9.40
N SER A 177 0.97 11.88 9.47
CA SER A 177 0.76 11.01 10.63
C SER A 177 1.84 9.92 10.73
N GLY A 178 2.21 9.31 9.60
CA GLY A 178 3.28 8.31 9.56
C GLY A 178 4.59 8.88 10.07
N ALA A 179 5.01 10.05 9.59
CA ALA A 179 6.22 10.72 10.04
C ALA A 179 6.14 11.12 11.53
N LEU A 180 5.00 11.68 11.97
CA LEU A 180 4.82 12.11 13.36
C LEU A 180 4.95 10.93 14.33
N VAL A 181 4.21 9.83 14.08
CA VAL A 181 4.26 8.68 14.98
C VAL A 181 5.61 7.98 14.88
N LEU A 182 6.25 7.96 13.72
CA LEU A 182 7.58 7.38 13.60
C LEU A 182 8.63 8.16 14.40
N VAL A 183 8.53 9.50 14.47
CA VAL A 183 9.37 10.32 15.35
C VAL A 183 9.11 9.99 16.81
N LEU A 184 7.84 9.89 17.23
CA LEU A 184 7.50 9.49 18.60
C LEU A 184 8.02 8.09 18.94
N ASN A 185 7.91 7.16 18.02
CA ASN A 185 8.43 5.80 18.17
C ASN A 185 9.97 5.80 18.23
N LEU A 186 10.65 6.66 17.46
CA LEU A 186 12.11 6.81 17.53
C LEU A 186 12.54 7.30 18.91
N ILE A 187 11.86 8.31 19.46
CA ILE A 187 12.14 8.84 20.81
C ILE A 187 11.94 7.75 21.85
N LEU A 188 10.84 7.02 21.79
CA LEU A 188 10.56 5.92 22.71
C LEU A 188 11.59 4.79 22.61
N TYR A 189 11.89 4.37 21.37
CA TYR A 189 12.82 3.28 21.12
C TYR A 189 14.25 3.65 21.54
N SER A 190 14.74 4.83 21.15
CA SER A 190 16.09 5.28 21.51
C SER A 190 16.26 5.58 22.99
N GLY A 191 15.19 5.99 23.68
CA GLY A 191 15.18 6.29 25.10
C GLY A 191 14.71 5.14 26.00
N HIS A 192 14.55 3.92 25.48
CA HIS A 192 13.90 2.83 26.20
C HIS A 192 14.52 2.51 27.55
N GLU A 193 15.85 2.54 27.67
CA GLU A 193 16.56 2.33 28.94
C GLU A 193 16.18 3.40 29.99
N SER A 194 16.10 4.67 29.58
CA SER A 194 15.70 5.78 30.45
C SER A 194 14.26 5.65 30.96
N PHE A 195 13.42 4.94 30.21
CA PHE A 195 12.05 4.59 30.61
C PHE A 195 11.96 3.28 31.41
N GLY A 196 13.09 2.61 31.67
CA GLY A 196 13.10 1.31 32.35
C GLY A 196 12.51 0.16 31.52
N LEU A 197 12.50 0.29 30.20
CA LEU A 197 11.95 -0.69 29.29
C LEU A 197 13.07 -1.55 28.67
N THR A 198 12.77 -2.81 28.40
CA THR A 198 13.60 -3.62 27.51
C THR A 198 13.34 -3.23 26.05
N GLU A 199 14.33 -3.45 25.18
CA GLU A 199 14.19 -3.19 23.74
C GLU A 199 12.93 -3.83 23.15
N GLY A 200 12.70 -5.12 23.42
CA GLY A 200 11.52 -5.84 22.96
C GLY A 200 10.20 -5.27 23.52
N ALA A 201 10.21 -4.69 24.74
CA ALA A 201 9.04 -4.01 25.28
C ALA A 201 8.79 -2.69 24.55
N ALA A 202 9.85 -1.93 24.24
CA ALA A 202 9.74 -0.69 23.47
C ALA A 202 9.15 -0.95 22.07
N VAL A 203 9.64 -1.98 21.36
CA VAL A 203 9.09 -2.38 20.05
C VAL A 203 7.60 -2.72 20.16
N ARG A 204 7.20 -3.54 21.16
CA ARG A 204 5.79 -3.90 21.36
C ARG A 204 4.91 -2.68 21.65
N ILE A 205 5.41 -1.70 22.38
CA ILE A 205 4.69 -0.44 22.63
C ILE A 205 4.57 0.36 21.33
N CYS A 206 5.63 0.44 20.50
CA CYS A 206 5.58 1.08 19.18
C CYS A 206 4.53 0.43 18.28
N LEU A 207 4.49 -0.91 18.22
CA LEU A 207 3.48 -1.66 17.46
C LEU A 207 2.06 -1.37 17.96
N ALA A 208 1.84 -1.44 19.28
CA ALA A 208 0.54 -1.19 19.89
C ALA A 208 0.09 0.27 19.71
N SER A 209 1.01 1.23 19.82
CA SER A 209 0.72 2.66 19.62
C SER A 209 0.13 2.94 18.25
N ALA A 210 0.60 2.26 17.20
CA ALA A 210 0.06 2.38 15.86
C ALA A 210 -1.40 1.88 15.78
N GLY A 211 -1.73 0.78 16.46
CA GLY A 211 -3.09 0.26 16.56
C GLY A 211 -4.03 1.20 17.31
N LEU A 212 -3.57 1.72 18.45
CA LEU A 212 -4.32 2.70 19.24
C LEU A 212 -4.55 4.00 18.47
N TRP A 213 -3.54 4.49 17.75
CA TRP A 213 -3.64 5.64 16.86
C TRP A 213 -4.68 5.41 15.77
N TRP A 214 -4.59 4.30 15.07
CA TRP A 214 -5.55 3.94 14.04
C TRP A 214 -6.98 3.91 14.58
N GLY A 215 -7.22 3.21 15.70
CA GLY A 215 -8.54 3.13 16.33
C GLY A 215 -9.06 4.52 16.77
N ALA A 216 -8.24 5.31 17.44
CA ALA A 216 -8.63 6.62 17.97
C ALA A 216 -9.02 7.59 16.86
N PHE A 217 -8.18 7.75 15.83
CA PHE A 217 -8.44 8.70 14.75
C PHE A 217 -9.49 8.24 13.74
N THR A 218 -9.79 6.93 13.66
CA THR A 218 -10.94 6.40 12.90
C THR A 218 -12.28 6.96 13.38
N LEU A 219 -12.38 7.39 14.62
CA LEU A 219 -13.59 8.01 15.16
C LEU A 219 -13.97 9.29 14.40
N VAL A 220 -13.00 10.03 13.86
CA VAL A 220 -13.24 11.29 13.13
C VAL A 220 -14.01 11.07 11.84
N PRO A 221 -13.56 10.21 10.88
CA PRO A 221 -14.34 9.90 9.69
C PRO A 221 -15.69 9.28 10.02
N LEU A 222 -15.78 8.40 11.03
CA LEU A 222 -17.04 7.78 11.41
C LEU A 222 -18.08 8.79 11.94
N ARG A 223 -17.64 9.91 12.52
CA ARG A 223 -18.55 10.99 12.96
C ARG A 223 -18.91 11.98 11.85
N ARG A 224 -18.07 12.12 10.83
CA ARG A 224 -18.23 13.16 9.80
C ARG A 224 -18.78 12.65 8.48
N LEU A 225 -18.40 11.42 8.06
CA LEU A 225 -18.91 10.81 6.84
C LEU A 225 -20.38 10.40 7.04
N ARG A 226 -21.16 10.52 5.99
CA ARG A 226 -22.57 10.12 5.95
C ARG A 226 -22.78 9.06 4.90
N ASP A 227 -23.51 7.98 5.26
CA ASP A 227 -23.98 7.03 4.27
C ASP A 227 -25.09 7.70 3.44
N ARG A 228 -24.90 7.77 2.14
CA ARG A 228 -25.94 8.22 1.21
C ARG A 228 -26.65 6.99 0.67
N HIS A 229 -27.95 6.96 0.80
CA HIS A 229 -28.76 5.89 0.22
C HIS A 229 -28.61 5.95 -1.30
N VAL A 230 -27.85 5.02 -1.86
CA VAL A 230 -27.93 4.71 -3.29
C VAL A 230 -29.01 3.65 -3.40
N GLN A 231 -30.07 3.94 -4.16
CA GLN A 231 -31.09 2.92 -4.44
C GLN A 231 -30.42 1.67 -5.03
N PRO A 232 -30.72 0.47 -4.51
CA PRO A 232 -30.15 -0.77 -5.03
C PRO A 232 -30.53 -0.91 -6.51
N LYS A 233 -29.59 -0.85 -7.41
CA LYS A 233 -29.82 -1.24 -8.80
C LYS A 233 -29.92 -2.76 -8.87
N GLY A 234 -31.16 -3.28 -8.90
CA GLY A 234 -31.49 -4.62 -9.35
C GLY A 234 -31.22 -5.77 -8.40
N GLU A 235 -32.17 -6.69 -8.34
CA GLU A 235 -32.05 -8.00 -7.70
C GLU A 235 -30.94 -8.83 -8.36
N GLY A 236 -29.96 -9.28 -7.58
CA GLY A 236 -29.00 -10.27 -8.09
C GLY A 236 -27.55 -10.19 -7.61
N ALA A 237 -27.26 -9.71 -6.40
CA ALA A 237 -25.89 -9.34 -6.08
C ALA A 237 -25.19 -10.05 -4.91
N VAL A 238 -25.37 -11.34 -4.71
CA VAL A 238 -24.44 -12.12 -3.85
C VAL A 238 -23.11 -12.39 -4.58
N GLY A 239 -23.07 -12.26 -5.93
CA GLY A 239 -21.86 -12.34 -6.75
C GLY A 239 -21.46 -10.99 -7.37
N GLY A 240 -22.05 -9.85 -6.95
CA GLY A 240 -21.91 -8.56 -7.63
C GLY A 240 -20.47 -8.06 -7.72
N GLY A 241 -19.72 -8.07 -6.64
CA GLY A 241 -18.34 -7.54 -6.61
C GLY A 241 -17.38 -8.32 -7.52
N TRP A 242 -17.38 -9.64 -7.45
CA TRP A 242 -16.58 -10.48 -8.36
C TRP A 242 -17.09 -10.44 -9.79
N ARG A 243 -18.41 -10.40 -9.99
CA ARG A 243 -19.01 -10.28 -11.33
C ARG A 243 -18.70 -8.93 -11.94
N GLN A 244 -18.78 -7.85 -11.18
CA GLN A 244 -18.44 -6.51 -11.64
C GLN A 244 -16.95 -6.40 -11.97
N LEU A 245 -16.05 -6.90 -11.10
CA LEU A 245 -14.62 -6.98 -11.39
C LEU A 245 -14.36 -7.78 -12.66
N MET A 246 -14.98 -8.97 -12.80
CA MET A 246 -14.84 -9.79 -14.02
C MET A 246 -15.41 -9.09 -15.25
N ALA A 247 -16.50 -8.34 -15.12
CA ALA A 247 -17.05 -7.53 -16.22
C ALA A 247 -16.07 -6.41 -16.61
N THR A 248 -15.50 -5.69 -15.65
CA THR A 248 -14.51 -4.64 -15.91
C THR A 248 -13.24 -5.22 -16.53
N LEU A 249 -12.73 -6.35 -16.02
CA LEU A 249 -11.57 -7.05 -16.61
C LEU A 249 -11.87 -7.57 -18.03
N ARG A 250 -13.12 -8.02 -18.28
CA ARG A 250 -13.55 -8.42 -19.63
C ARG A 250 -13.67 -7.22 -20.56
N ASP A 251 -14.16 -6.08 -20.09
CA ASP A 251 -14.19 -4.83 -20.85
C ASP A 251 -12.77 -4.32 -21.14
N MET A 252 -11.85 -4.40 -20.16
CA MET A 252 -10.44 -4.06 -20.36
C MET A 252 -9.76 -4.92 -21.43
N ARG A 253 -10.23 -6.17 -21.67
CA ARG A 253 -9.74 -6.99 -22.80
C ARG A 253 -10.05 -6.37 -24.16
N ARG A 254 -11.06 -5.48 -24.25
CA ARG A 254 -11.36 -4.69 -25.46
C ARG A 254 -10.37 -3.53 -25.64
N HIS A 255 -9.64 -3.16 -24.57
CA HIS A 255 -8.58 -2.16 -24.57
C HIS A 255 -7.22 -2.81 -24.23
N PRO A 256 -6.68 -3.67 -25.10
CA PRO A 256 -5.52 -4.51 -24.80
C PRO A 256 -4.27 -3.71 -24.44
N LEU A 257 -4.13 -2.51 -24.97
CA LEU A 257 -2.99 -1.62 -24.67
C LEU A 257 -3.06 -1.03 -23.25
N THR A 258 -4.27 -0.68 -22.78
CA THR A 258 -4.50 -0.25 -21.39
C THR A 258 -4.24 -1.42 -20.43
N LEU A 259 -4.70 -2.62 -20.78
CA LEU A 259 -4.44 -3.83 -19.98
C LEU A 259 -2.95 -4.17 -19.94
N SER A 260 -2.21 -4.00 -21.06
CA SER A 260 -0.77 -4.23 -21.10
C SER A 260 0.00 -3.24 -20.21
N PHE A 261 -0.42 -1.98 -20.17
CA PHE A 261 0.14 -1.01 -19.24
C PHE A 261 -0.16 -1.42 -17.79
N LEU A 262 -1.41 -1.78 -17.49
CA LEU A 262 -1.80 -2.20 -16.14
C LEU A 262 -0.98 -3.40 -15.67
N LEU A 263 -0.79 -4.40 -16.52
CA LEU A 263 0.05 -5.56 -16.21
C LEU A 263 1.52 -5.17 -15.93
N ALA A 264 2.08 -4.28 -16.75
CA ALA A 264 3.43 -3.77 -16.50
C ALA A 264 3.51 -3.05 -15.14
N TYR A 265 2.53 -2.18 -14.85
CA TYR A 265 2.43 -1.46 -13.58
C TYR A 265 2.37 -2.42 -12.41
N LEU A 266 1.48 -3.40 -12.44
CA LEU A 266 1.30 -4.36 -11.36
C LEU A 266 2.59 -5.10 -11.03
N ILE A 267 3.32 -5.53 -12.05
CA ILE A 267 4.55 -6.29 -11.86
C ILE A 267 5.63 -5.42 -11.20
N TYR A 268 5.93 -4.24 -11.74
CA TYR A 268 6.98 -3.43 -11.11
C TYR A 268 6.56 -2.82 -9.79
N ASN A 269 5.26 -2.52 -9.60
CA ASN A 269 4.77 -2.01 -8.32
C ASN A 269 4.83 -3.07 -7.21
N ASP A 270 4.59 -4.34 -7.53
CA ASP A 270 4.80 -5.45 -6.58
C ASP A 270 6.27 -5.51 -6.11
N GLY A 271 7.23 -5.33 -7.02
CA GLY A 271 8.64 -5.16 -6.66
C GLY A 271 8.87 -3.96 -5.73
N VAL A 272 8.28 -2.80 -6.03
CA VAL A 272 8.40 -1.59 -5.20
C VAL A 272 7.84 -1.83 -3.79
N GLN A 273 6.63 -2.37 -3.67
CA GLN A 273 5.98 -2.62 -2.38
C GLN A 273 6.74 -3.67 -1.56
N THR A 274 7.34 -4.66 -2.23
CA THR A 274 8.16 -5.66 -1.57
C THR A 274 9.45 -5.05 -1.02
N VAL A 275 10.15 -4.22 -1.80
CA VAL A 275 11.34 -3.51 -1.29
C VAL A 275 10.97 -2.69 -0.05
N ILE A 276 9.87 -1.96 -0.06
CA ILE A 276 9.42 -1.15 1.08
C ILE A 276 9.17 -2.03 2.31
N SER A 277 8.46 -3.15 2.14
CA SER A 277 8.07 -4.01 3.26
C SER A 277 9.22 -4.85 3.80
N GLN A 278 10.22 -5.19 2.97
CA GLN A 278 11.33 -6.06 3.37
C GLN A 278 12.62 -5.28 3.70
N ALA A 279 12.67 -3.96 3.45
CA ALA A 279 13.88 -3.15 3.64
C ALA A 279 14.43 -3.18 5.07
N SER A 280 13.54 -3.14 6.08
CA SER A 280 13.97 -3.14 7.48
C SER A 280 14.51 -4.50 7.90
N ILE A 281 13.92 -5.61 7.46
CA ILE A 281 14.46 -6.96 7.69
C ILE A 281 15.84 -7.08 7.04
N TYR A 282 15.97 -6.67 5.79
CA TYR A 282 17.24 -6.69 5.09
C TYR A 282 18.31 -5.87 5.84
N GLY A 283 17.94 -4.67 6.29
CA GLY A 283 18.84 -3.79 7.04
C GLY A 283 19.26 -4.36 8.39
N SER A 284 18.33 -4.96 9.15
CA SER A 284 18.66 -5.52 10.47
C SER A 284 19.37 -6.87 10.37
N GLU A 285 18.89 -7.77 9.54
CA GLU A 285 19.31 -9.17 9.54
C GLU A 285 20.53 -9.44 8.66
N GLU A 286 20.67 -8.72 7.55
CA GLU A 286 21.79 -8.91 6.61
C GLU A 286 22.90 -7.89 6.83
N LEU A 287 22.52 -6.63 7.11
CA LEU A 287 23.48 -5.55 7.25
C LEU A 287 23.87 -5.26 8.70
N GLY A 288 23.21 -5.88 9.69
CA GLY A 288 23.49 -5.67 11.11
C GLY A 288 23.19 -4.26 11.61
N LEU A 289 22.34 -3.50 10.90
CA LEU A 289 22.06 -2.11 11.24
C LEU A 289 21.13 -2.00 12.44
N GLU A 290 21.44 -1.05 13.31
CA GLU A 290 20.58 -0.74 14.44
C GLU A 290 19.21 -0.25 14.02
N GLN A 291 18.19 -0.56 14.82
CA GLN A 291 16.80 -0.15 14.56
C GLN A 291 16.63 1.37 14.43
N THR A 292 17.40 2.15 15.19
CA THR A 292 17.45 3.63 15.09
C THR A 292 17.86 4.12 13.70
N THR A 293 18.84 3.44 13.10
CA THR A 293 19.30 3.71 11.73
C THR A 293 18.19 3.40 10.73
N LEU A 294 17.50 2.28 10.90
CA LEU A 294 16.39 1.88 10.01
C LEU A 294 15.22 2.86 10.08
N ILE A 295 14.81 3.29 11.29
CA ILE A 295 13.76 4.29 11.48
C ILE A 295 14.16 5.61 10.81
N THR A 296 15.40 6.06 11.01
CA THR A 296 15.90 7.31 10.43
C THR A 296 15.96 7.23 8.90
N ALA A 297 16.35 6.07 8.35
CA ALA A 297 16.35 5.85 6.91
C ALA A 297 14.94 5.91 6.31
N VAL A 298 13.94 5.31 6.97
CA VAL A 298 12.54 5.40 6.52
C VAL A 298 12.01 6.83 6.58
N LEU A 299 12.37 7.61 7.61
CA LEU A 299 12.04 9.04 7.66
C LEU A 299 12.66 9.80 6.48
N LEU A 300 13.93 9.51 6.16
CA LEU A 300 14.62 10.10 5.01
C LEU A 300 13.90 9.75 3.70
N VAL A 301 13.52 8.49 3.52
CA VAL A 301 12.73 8.03 2.35
C VAL A 301 11.44 8.84 2.22
N GLN A 302 10.68 9.03 3.32
CA GLN A 302 9.42 9.77 3.30
C GLN A 302 9.60 11.22 2.82
N VAL A 303 10.62 11.90 3.32
CA VAL A 303 10.93 13.28 2.92
C VAL A 303 11.36 13.37 1.46
N LEU A 304 12.28 12.48 1.05
CA LEU A 304 12.80 12.47 -0.30
C LEU A 304 11.79 11.98 -1.35
N ALA A 305 10.81 11.17 -0.96
CA ALA A 305 9.73 10.75 -1.84
C ALA A 305 8.88 11.95 -2.32
N VAL A 306 8.67 12.95 -1.47
CA VAL A 306 7.99 14.20 -1.87
C VAL A 306 8.83 14.95 -2.92
N ALA A 307 10.13 15.10 -2.65
CA ALA A 307 11.04 15.77 -3.59
C ALA A 307 11.15 15.00 -4.92
N GLY A 308 11.20 13.67 -4.85
CA GLY A 308 11.21 12.77 -6.01
C GLY A 308 9.96 12.90 -6.87
N ALA A 309 8.78 12.92 -6.24
CA ALA A 309 7.51 13.10 -6.95
C ALA A 309 7.47 14.44 -7.72
N LEU A 310 7.88 15.53 -7.08
CA LEU A 310 7.92 16.85 -7.71
C LEU A 310 8.98 16.93 -8.81
N GLY A 311 10.18 16.37 -8.57
CA GLY A 311 11.28 16.34 -9.53
C GLY A 311 10.95 15.54 -10.78
N MET A 312 10.50 14.28 -10.60
CA MET A 312 10.12 13.42 -11.71
C MET A 312 8.89 13.93 -12.46
N GLY A 313 7.94 14.60 -11.76
CA GLY A 313 6.83 15.28 -12.40
C GLY A 313 7.30 16.41 -13.35
N ARG A 314 8.33 17.18 -12.96
CA ARG A 314 8.95 18.17 -13.85
C ARG A 314 9.67 17.52 -15.03
N MET A 315 10.42 16.44 -14.78
CA MET A 315 11.10 15.67 -15.84
C MET A 315 10.09 15.10 -16.84
N ALA A 316 8.93 14.63 -16.37
CA ALA A 316 7.88 14.08 -17.24
C ALA A 316 7.33 15.12 -18.23
N ARG A 317 7.28 16.40 -17.85
CA ARG A 317 6.88 17.48 -18.76
C ARG A 317 7.87 17.68 -19.92
N SER A 318 9.16 17.38 -19.69
CA SER A 318 10.22 17.56 -20.69
C SER A 318 10.45 16.30 -21.51
N TYR A 319 10.45 15.11 -20.89
CA TYR A 319 10.85 13.86 -21.50
C TYR A 319 9.69 12.90 -21.77
N GLY A 320 8.50 13.19 -21.22
CA GLY A 320 7.33 12.30 -21.24
C GLY A 320 7.31 11.33 -20.07
N ALA A 321 6.10 11.04 -19.56
CA ALA A 321 5.89 10.21 -18.37
C ALA A 321 6.44 8.76 -18.54
N LYS A 322 6.21 8.14 -19.71
CA LYS A 322 6.70 6.79 -20.00
C LYS A 322 8.22 6.67 -19.86
N ARG A 323 8.98 7.61 -20.44
CA ARG A 323 10.45 7.57 -20.41
C ARG A 323 10.99 7.78 -19.00
N VAL A 324 10.37 8.67 -18.23
CA VAL A 324 10.76 8.93 -16.84
C VAL A 324 10.48 7.70 -15.96
N ILE A 325 9.33 7.02 -16.16
CA ILE A 325 9.05 5.75 -15.45
C ILE A 325 10.08 4.67 -15.83
N LEU A 326 10.38 4.50 -17.11
CA LEU A 326 11.41 3.54 -17.54
C LEU A 326 12.78 3.85 -16.92
N GLY A 327 13.17 5.13 -16.87
CA GLY A 327 14.37 5.57 -16.18
C GLY A 327 14.34 5.23 -14.69
N SER A 328 13.19 5.43 -14.02
CA SER A 328 13.05 5.06 -12.61
C SER A 328 13.16 3.55 -12.36
N LEU A 329 12.63 2.72 -13.25
CA LEU A 329 12.75 1.25 -13.15
C LEU A 329 14.21 0.79 -13.32
N ALA A 330 14.97 1.45 -14.20
CA ALA A 330 16.41 1.20 -14.32
C ALA A 330 17.14 1.61 -13.02
N VAL A 331 16.78 2.74 -12.42
CA VAL A 331 17.34 3.16 -11.13
C VAL A 331 16.95 2.19 -10.02
N TRP A 332 15.70 1.69 -9.98
CA TRP A 332 15.30 0.64 -9.03
C TRP A 332 16.15 -0.63 -9.16
N THR A 333 16.45 -1.06 -10.38
CA THR A 333 17.35 -2.20 -10.64
C THR A 333 18.75 -1.94 -10.10
N LEU A 334 19.29 -0.73 -10.30
CA LEU A 334 20.59 -0.32 -9.75
C LEU A 334 20.58 -0.24 -8.23
N ILE A 335 19.49 0.22 -7.62
CA ILE A 335 19.29 0.24 -6.17
C ILE A 335 19.39 -1.17 -5.59
N LEU A 336 18.71 -2.16 -6.20
CA LEU A 336 18.78 -3.55 -5.75
C LEU A 336 20.18 -4.15 -5.92
N ALA A 337 20.84 -3.86 -7.06
CA ALA A 337 22.21 -4.29 -7.29
C ALA A 337 23.17 -3.65 -6.26
N ALA A 338 23.04 -2.36 -6.00
CA ALA A 338 23.82 -1.67 -4.95
C ALA A 338 23.53 -2.25 -3.56
N GLY A 339 22.25 -2.53 -3.26
CA GLY A 339 21.85 -3.21 -2.03
C GLY A 339 22.53 -4.57 -1.86
N TYR A 340 22.59 -5.38 -2.91
CA TYR A 340 23.26 -6.69 -2.87
C TYR A 340 24.74 -6.60 -2.45
N PHE A 341 25.46 -5.59 -2.94
CA PHE A 341 26.89 -5.38 -2.64
C PHE A 341 27.14 -4.49 -1.41
N LEU A 342 26.09 -4.05 -0.72
CA LEU A 342 26.25 -3.17 0.43
C LEU A 342 27.00 -3.90 1.57
N PRO A 343 28.09 -3.33 2.12
CA PRO A 343 28.80 -3.96 3.24
C PRO A 343 27.93 -3.95 4.50
N ALA A 344 28.12 -4.93 5.36
CA ALA A 344 27.54 -4.94 6.69
C ALA A 344 28.08 -3.76 7.52
N ASP A 345 27.33 -3.33 8.52
CA ASP A 345 27.69 -2.24 9.46
C ASP A 345 28.05 -0.91 8.77
N ALA A 346 27.40 -0.62 7.62
CA ALA A 346 27.65 0.59 6.83
C ALA A 346 26.40 1.51 6.78
N PRO A 347 26.04 2.20 7.89
CA PRO A 347 24.82 3.02 7.96
C PRO A 347 24.81 4.17 6.94
N VAL A 348 25.96 4.80 6.67
CA VAL A 348 26.07 5.89 5.72
C VAL A 348 25.74 5.43 4.30
N ALA A 349 26.26 4.27 3.88
CA ALA A 349 25.94 3.69 2.57
C ALA A 349 24.46 3.30 2.46
N PHE A 350 23.88 2.81 3.55
CA PHE A 350 22.45 2.52 3.64
C PHE A 350 21.59 3.79 3.52
N PHE A 351 21.99 4.93 4.11
CA PHE A 351 21.30 6.21 3.93
C PHE A 351 21.34 6.70 2.47
N PHE A 352 22.43 6.52 1.75
CA PHE A 352 22.47 6.83 0.31
C PHE A 352 21.52 5.94 -0.49
N LEU A 353 21.43 4.64 -0.15
CA LEU A 353 20.48 3.72 -0.75
C LEU A 353 19.04 4.14 -0.46
N ALA A 354 18.74 4.46 0.80
CA ALA A 354 17.43 4.96 1.23
C ALA A 354 17.07 6.27 0.54
N ALA A 355 18.02 7.19 0.37
CA ALA A 355 17.81 8.42 -0.38
C ALA A 355 17.48 8.17 -1.85
N ALA A 356 18.18 7.26 -2.51
CA ALA A 356 17.88 6.86 -3.89
C ALA A 356 16.49 6.22 -4.00
N ILE A 357 16.13 5.34 -3.06
CA ILE A 357 14.77 4.76 -2.96
C ILE A 357 13.73 5.86 -2.85
N GLY A 358 13.88 6.80 -1.91
CA GLY A 358 12.94 7.90 -1.72
C GLY A 358 12.71 8.71 -3.00
N LEU A 359 13.79 9.09 -3.67
CA LEU A 359 13.71 9.91 -4.90
C LEU A 359 12.93 9.22 -6.04
N VAL A 360 13.08 7.89 -6.21
CA VAL A 360 12.37 7.19 -7.30
C VAL A 360 10.99 6.71 -6.89
N LEU A 361 10.75 6.44 -5.60
CA LEU A 361 9.50 5.92 -5.07
C LEU A 361 8.32 6.85 -5.35
N GLY A 362 8.38 8.09 -4.85
CA GLY A 362 7.27 9.04 -4.97
C GLY A 362 6.95 9.37 -6.43
N GLY A 363 7.99 9.53 -7.26
CA GLY A 363 7.83 9.88 -8.66
C GLY A 363 7.31 8.73 -9.51
N SER A 364 7.79 7.50 -9.33
CA SER A 364 7.34 6.35 -10.11
C SER A 364 5.85 6.05 -9.87
N GLN A 365 5.37 6.13 -8.64
CA GLN A 365 3.95 5.92 -8.31
C GLN A 365 3.06 7.05 -8.83
N ALA A 366 3.46 8.30 -8.62
CA ALA A 366 2.68 9.46 -9.09
C ALA A 366 2.53 9.48 -10.61
N LEU A 367 3.62 9.23 -11.34
CA LEU A 367 3.61 9.21 -12.81
C LEU A 367 2.87 8.01 -13.38
N SER A 368 2.93 6.85 -12.72
CA SER A 368 2.19 5.66 -13.15
C SER A 368 0.68 5.88 -13.05
N ARG A 369 0.19 6.47 -11.95
CA ARG A 369 -1.21 6.85 -11.80
C ARG A 369 -1.63 7.90 -12.84
N SER A 370 -0.81 8.93 -13.07
CA SER A 370 -1.08 9.94 -14.09
C SER A 370 -1.12 9.34 -15.50
N LEU A 371 -0.13 8.49 -15.84
CA LEU A 371 -0.11 7.83 -17.15
C LEU A 371 -1.32 6.92 -17.35
N PHE A 372 -1.73 6.17 -16.32
CA PHE A 372 -2.94 5.35 -16.37
C PHE A 372 -4.19 6.18 -16.63
N SER A 373 -4.32 7.36 -16.01
CA SER A 373 -5.49 8.23 -16.22
C SER A 373 -5.71 8.62 -17.69
N HIS A 374 -4.64 8.74 -18.47
CA HIS A 374 -4.74 8.99 -19.92
C HIS A 374 -5.17 7.76 -20.74
N LEU A 375 -5.04 6.57 -20.17
CA LEU A 375 -5.39 5.29 -20.82
C LEU A 375 -6.81 4.81 -20.51
N VAL A 376 -7.52 5.52 -19.65
CA VAL A 376 -8.89 5.18 -19.22
C VAL A 376 -9.89 5.76 -20.21
N PRO A 377 -10.84 4.96 -20.77
CA PRO A 377 -11.90 5.48 -21.63
C PRO A 377 -12.78 6.49 -20.88
N ARG A 378 -13.20 7.54 -21.60
CA ARG A 378 -14.08 8.57 -21.03
C ARG A 378 -15.39 7.98 -20.54
N GLY A 379 -15.83 8.40 -19.35
CA GLY A 379 -17.04 7.92 -18.70
C GLY A 379 -16.92 6.57 -17.99
N LYS A 380 -15.72 5.94 -17.98
CA LYS A 380 -15.42 4.70 -17.25
C LYS A 380 -14.32 4.88 -16.19
N GLU A 381 -14.02 6.13 -15.83
CA GLU A 381 -12.91 6.46 -14.93
C GLU A 381 -13.02 5.73 -13.59
N ALA A 382 -14.19 5.75 -12.98
CA ALA A 382 -14.42 5.11 -11.68
C ALA A 382 -14.22 3.59 -11.73
N GLU A 383 -14.71 2.92 -12.78
CA GLU A 383 -14.59 1.48 -12.96
C GLU A 383 -13.12 1.06 -13.16
N TYR A 384 -12.40 1.77 -14.04
CA TYR A 384 -11.01 1.46 -14.36
C TYR A 384 -10.07 1.77 -13.19
N PHE A 385 -10.26 2.89 -12.48
CA PHE A 385 -9.49 3.17 -11.28
C PHE A 385 -9.82 2.22 -10.13
N SER A 386 -11.06 1.78 -10.00
CA SER A 386 -11.41 0.72 -9.05
C SER A 386 -10.67 -0.59 -9.37
N ALA A 387 -10.63 -0.98 -10.64
CA ALA A 387 -9.86 -2.14 -11.08
C ALA A 387 -8.35 -1.95 -10.88
N TYR A 388 -7.83 -0.74 -11.09
CA TYR A 388 -6.43 -0.38 -10.82
C TYR A 388 -6.08 -0.58 -9.34
N GLU A 389 -6.85 -0.01 -8.42
CA GLU A 389 -6.64 -0.14 -6.96
C GLU A 389 -6.80 -1.58 -6.47
N MET A 390 -7.83 -2.29 -6.97
CA MET A 390 -8.02 -3.70 -6.63
C MET A 390 -6.89 -4.58 -7.18
N SER A 391 -6.41 -4.27 -8.37
CA SER A 391 -5.29 -4.99 -8.97
C SER A 391 -3.99 -4.68 -8.26
N ASP A 392 -3.76 -3.41 -7.90
CA ASP A 392 -2.59 -2.97 -7.15
C ASP A 392 -2.40 -3.80 -5.87
N ARG A 393 -3.48 -4.02 -5.13
CA ARG A 393 -3.46 -4.87 -3.92
C ARG A 393 -3.49 -6.37 -4.24
N GLY A 394 -4.12 -6.76 -5.35
CA GLY A 394 -4.42 -8.15 -5.69
C GLY A 394 -3.23 -8.96 -6.19
N LEU A 395 -2.21 -8.32 -6.74
CA LEU A 395 -1.00 -8.99 -7.22
C LEU A 395 0.24 -8.73 -6.35
N SER A 396 0.17 -7.79 -5.42
CA SER A 396 1.31 -7.44 -4.54
C SER A 396 1.72 -8.54 -3.54
N TRP A 397 1.30 -9.77 -3.74
CA TRP A 397 1.72 -10.95 -2.97
C TRP A 397 2.88 -11.72 -3.61
N LEU A 398 3.10 -11.54 -4.92
CA LEU A 398 4.14 -12.29 -5.64
C LEU A 398 5.54 -11.87 -5.20
N GLY A 399 5.77 -10.58 -5.01
CA GLY A 399 7.06 -10.07 -4.58
C GLY A 399 7.50 -10.61 -3.22
N PRO A 400 6.70 -10.48 -2.15
CA PRO A 400 7.00 -11.10 -0.86
C PRO A 400 7.15 -12.62 -0.94
N LEU A 401 6.36 -13.29 -1.78
CA LEU A 401 6.51 -14.73 -2.00
C LEU A 401 7.86 -15.08 -2.63
N VAL A 402 8.26 -14.39 -3.69
CA VAL A 402 9.55 -14.61 -4.37
C VAL A 402 10.70 -14.30 -3.41
N PHE A 403 10.62 -13.21 -2.65
CA PHE A 403 11.60 -12.86 -1.62
C PHE A 403 11.72 -13.96 -0.57
N GLY A 404 10.59 -14.43 -0.04
CA GLY A 404 10.54 -15.50 0.96
C GLY A 404 11.09 -16.83 0.43
N LEU A 405 10.75 -17.20 -0.82
CA LEU A 405 11.26 -18.40 -1.48
C LEU A 405 12.77 -18.31 -1.73
N ALA A 406 13.27 -17.17 -2.19
CA ALA A 406 14.70 -16.98 -2.40
C ALA A 406 15.47 -17.16 -1.09
N TYR A 407 15.01 -16.53 0.01
CA TYR A 407 15.60 -16.75 1.33
C TYR A 407 15.44 -18.21 1.80
N GLN A 408 14.27 -18.83 1.60
CA GLN A 408 14.02 -20.23 1.96
C GLN A 408 15.04 -21.18 1.34
N LEU A 409 15.43 -20.93 0.09
CA LEU A 409 16.32 -21.79 -0.68
C LEU A 409 17.80 -21.52 -0.41
N THR A 410 18.17 -20.24 -0.22
CA THR A 410 19.59 -19.82 -0.15
C THR A 410 20.05 -19.53 1.29
N GLY A 411 19.15 -19.13 2.18
CA GLY A 411 19.49 -18.67 3.53
C GLY A 411 20.09 -17.27 3.56
N SER A 412 20.06 -16.51 2.45
CA SER A 412 20.68 -15.19 2.27
C SER A 412 19.62 -14.13 1.94
N TYR A 413 19.60 -13.05 2.72
CA TYR A 413 18.75 -11.90 2.39
C TYR A 413 19.28 -11.11 1.20
N ARG A 414 20.57 -11.22 0.85
CA ARG A 414 21.15 -10.65 -0.37
C ARG A 414 20.54 -11.31 -1.59
N ASP A 415 20.45 -12.64 -1.59
CA ASP A 415 19.80 -13.37 -2.69
C ASP A 415 18.30 -13.09 -2.76
N ALA A 416 17.66 -12.90 -1.60
CA ALA A 416 16.26 -12.53 -1.54
C ALA A 416 16.01 -11.13 -2.12
N ILE A 417 16.82 -10.12 -1.80
CA ILE A 417 16.63 -8.77 -2.32
C ILE A 417 16.92 -8.67 -3.80
N ILE A 418 17.99 -9.33 -4.28
CA ILE A 418 18.36 -9.31 -5.70
C ILE A 418 17.34 -10.05 -6.58
N SER A 419 16.63 -11.06 -6.03
CA SER A 419 15.56 -11.76 -6.75
C SER A 419 14.45 -10.82 -7.23
N LEU A 420 14.25 -9.69 -6.54
CA LEU A 420 13.25 -8.69 -6.90
C LEU A 420 13.59 -7.92 -8.19
N VAL A 421 14.83 -8.01 -8.70
CA VAL A 421 15.21 -7.44 -10.00
C VAL A 421 14.32 -7.96 -11.13
N ILE A 422 13.81 -9.19 -11.01
CA ILE A 422 12.90 -9.78 -12.01
C ILE A 422 11.64 -8.93 -12.22
N PHE A 423 11.09 -8.34 -11.14
CA PHE A 423 9.90 -7.49 -11.21
C PHE A 423 10.18 -6.19 -11.95
N PHE A 424 11.33 -5.56 -11.68
CA PHE A 424 11.70 -4.30 -12.34
C PHE A 424 12.10 -4.55 -13.80
N ALA A 425 12.86 -5.62 -14.09
CA ALA A 425 13.24 -5.99 -15.45
C ALA A 425 12.01 -6.38 -16.29
N ALA A 426 11.12 -7.21 -15.76
CA ALA A 426 9.88 -7.59 -16.44
C ALA A 426 8.97 -6.38 -16.64
N GLY A 427 8.78 -5.54 -15.61
CA GLY A 427 8.01 -4.31 -15.69
C GLY A 427 8.59 -3.34 -16.72
N PHE A 428 9.92 -3.18 -16.76
CA PHE A 428 10.61 -2.37 -17.77
C PHE A 428 10.34 -2.87 -19.19
N VAL A 429 10.54 -4.15 -19.44
CA VAL A 429 10.34 -4.76 -20.78
C VAL A 429 8.88 -4.63 -21.22
N LEU A 430 7.93 -4.91 -20.31
CA LEU A 430 6.51 -4.80 -20.61
C LEU A 430 6.12 -3.35 -20.90
N LEU A 431 6.51 -2.41 -20.04
CA LEU A 431 6.21 -0.98 -20.24
C LEU A 431 6.86 -0.43 -21.50
N ALA A 432 8.10 -0.83 -21.82
CA ALA A 432 8.79 -0.41 -23.02
C ALA A 432 8.01 -0.81 -24.30
N ARG A 433 7.36 -1.98 -24.29
CA ARG A 433 6.54 -2.47 -25.42
C ARG A 433 5.17 -1.80 -25.56
N VAL A 434 4.66 -1.12 -24.54
CA VAL A 434 3.35 -0.43 -24.61
C VAL A 434 3.45 0.78 -25.53
N PRO A 435 2.72 0.84 -26.66
CA PRO A 435 2.66 2.02 -27.54
C PRO A 435 1.69 3.05 -26.94
N VAL A 436 2.13 3.79 -25.91
CA VAL A 436 1.27 4.65 -25.08
C VAL A 436 0.45 5.65 -25.89
N ARG A 437 1.03 6.28 -26.93
CA ARG A 437 0.31 7.20 -27.81
C ARG A 437 -0.91 6.55 -28.47
N ARG A 438 -0.72 5.32 -28.97
CA ARG A 438 -1.83 4.53 -29.56
C ARG A 438 -2.85 4.15 -28.52
N ALA A 439 -2.40 3.80 -27.31
CA ALA A 439 -3.27 3.42 -26.20
C ALA A 439 -4.17 4.59 -25.76
N VAL A 440 -3.60 5.81 -25.67
CA VAL A 440 -4.37 7.04 -25.35
C VAL A 440 -5.40 7.34 -26.45
N ALA A 441 -5.01 7.26 -27.70
CA ALA A 441 -5.94 7.46 -28.83
C ALA A 441 -7.06 6.42 -28.86
N ALA A 442 -6.72 5.12 -28.58
CA ALA A 442 -7.70 4.03 -28.52
C ALA A 442 -8.69 4.18 -27.35
N ALA A 443 -8.29 4.87 -26.27
CA ALA A 443 -9.17 5.24 -25.17
C ALA A 443 -10.08 6.46 -25.46
N GLY A 444 -9.95 7.09 -26.64
CA GLY A 444 -10.71 8.28 -27.01
C GLY A 444 -10.25 9.58 -26.35
N ASN A 445 -9.01 9.59 -25.81
CA ASN A 445 -8.46 10.73 -25.13
C ASN A 445 -7.54 11.55 -26.03
N PRO A 446 -7.38 12.87 -25.78
CA PRO A 446 -6.39 13.68 -26.48
C PRO A 446 -4.99 13.19 -26.15
N VAL A 447 -4.19 13.01 -27.19
CA VAL A 447 -2.80 12.53 -27.04
C VAL A 447 -1.92 13.72 -26.64
N PRO A 448 -1.28 13.70 -25.44
CA PRO A 448 -0.36 14.76 -25.04
C PRO A 448 0.82 14.88 -26.02
N GLU A 449 1.37 16.07 -26.16
CA GLU A 449 2.55 16.29 -27.04
C GLU A 449 3.75 15.43 -26.60
N ARG A 450 3.92 15.27 -25.28
CA ARG A 450 4.99 14.48 -24.66
C ARG A 450 4.41 13.47 -23.70
N ILE A 451 4.60 12.18 -24.00
CA ILE A 451 4.09 11.06 -23.20
C ILE A 451 5.13 9.93 -23.06
#